data_77e17b315b6ae4a9943c3a2121e64a03
#
_entry.id   77e17b315b6ae4a9943c3a2121e64a03
#
_cell.length_a   1.000
_cell.length_b   1.000
_cell.length_c   1.000
_cell.angle_alpha   90.00
_cell.angle_beta   90.00
_cell.angle_gamma   90.00
#
_symmetry.space_group_name_H-M   'P 1'
#
loop_
_entity.id
_entity.type
_entity.pdbx_description
1 polymer ?
#
loop_
_entity_poly.entity_id
_entity_poly.type
_entity_poly.pdbx_seq_one_letter_code
_entity_poly.pdbx_strand_id
1 'polypeptide(L)'
;MPAIVSCLTTSYGRFGGQAAVEHLRAAGLESLELPIRTAGTGSPFGDEPLVTTDSSLADLKRVERLFDDHAIRIASCNVTSGNPLDRGVVAITKRKLELAHHLGVELVVGGAGEADELQSLAQLYRHLTEIGDYAAGLGITYCFETHPGICQNHHRMLETMNALEHPHLKLNFDTANILYYNEGVNGEIALAKVCHHVRHMHLKDSLGEYGQWHFPALGYGGAVDFVRVLEIMRPCGFNGPYSIEIEGLAGEGELSLKEHQRRIIDSVEQLQNCGYFD
;
A
#
# COMPACT_ATOMS: atom_id res chain seq x y z
N MET A 1 0.64 -18.25 -12.77
CA MET A 1 -0.69 -17.66 -12.46
C MET A 1 -0.59 -16.18 -12.77
N PRO A 2 -1.64 -15.57 -13.35
CA PRO A 2 -1.64 -14.13 -13.57
C PRO A 2 -1.42 -13.38 -12.24
N ALA A 3 -0.86 -12.18 -12.31
CA ALA A 3 -0.64 -11.36 -11.13
C ALA A 3 -1.99 -10.87 -10.56
N ILE A 4 -2.06 -10.71 -9.24
CA ILE A 4 -3.20 -10.03 -8.62
C ILE A 4 -2.95 -8.53 -8.80
N VAL A 5 -3.74 -7.87 -9.64
CA VAL A 5 -3.69 -6.41 -9.78
C VAL A 5 -4.87 -5.81 -8.99
N SER A 6 -4.57 -4.87 -8.13
CA SER A 6 -5.53 -4.12 -7.30
C SER A 6 -5.34 -2.61 -7.45
N CYS A 7 -6.19 -1.83 -6.82
CA CYS A 7 -6.05 -0.38 -6.78
C CYS A 7 -6.29 0.11 -5.35
N LEU A 8 -5.38 0.92 -4.83
CA LEU A 8 -5.57 1.65 -3.58
C LEU A 8 -6.69 2.68 -3.78
N THR A 9 -7.73 2.61 -2.95
CA THR A 9 -8.96 3.41 -3.17
C THR A 9 -8.73 4.92 -3.11
N THR A 10 -7.65 5.38 -2.47
CA THR A 10 -7.25 6.80 -2.45
C THR A 10 -6.90 7.35 -3.84
N SER A 11 -6.62 6.48 -4.83
CA SER A 11 -6.44 6.87 -6.24
C SER A 11 -7.70 7.50 -6.85
N TYR A 12 -8.87 7.34 -6.21
CA TYR A 12 -10.10 8.06 -6.56
C TYR A 12 -10.23 9.44 -5.89
N GLY A 13 -9.18 9.92 -5.20
CA GLY A 13 -9.16 11.20 -4.50
C GLY A 13 -10.32 11.31 -3.51
N ARG A 14 -11.02 12.44 -3.47
CA ARG A 14 -12.15 12.69 -2.55
C ARG A 14 -13.35 11.75 -2.71
N PHE A 15 -13.43 11.00 -3.81
CA PHE A 15 -14.51 10.03 -4.05
C PHE A 15 -14.23 8.68 -3.36
N GLY A 16 -12.97 8.38 -3.04
CA GLY A 16 -12.53 7.32 -2.14
C GLY A 16 -13.07 5.92 -2.42
N GLY A 17 -13.29 5.19 -1.32
CA GLY A 17 -13.65 3.77 -1.36
C GLY A 17 -14.98 3.48 -2.03
N GLN A 18 -15.99 4.32 -1.86
CA GLN A 18 -17.32 4.13 -2.49
C GLN A 18 -17.19 4.13 -4.01
N ALA A 19 -16.53 5.15 -4.57
CA ALA A 19 -16.32 5.25 -6.01
C ALA A 19 -15.44 4.11 -6.55
N ALA A 20 -14.42 3.71 -5.80
CA ALA A 20 -13.59 2.58 -6.17
C ALA A 20 -14.43 1.31 -6.35
N VAL A 21 -15.28 0.98 -5.38
CA VAL A 21 -16.15 -0.21 -5.46
C VAL A 21 -17.09 -0.15 -6.66
N GLU A 22 -17.70 1.00 -6.92
CA GLU A 22 -18.68 1.18 -8.00
C GLU A 22 -18.04 1.16 -9.40
N HIS A 23 -16.76 1.54 -9.54
CA HIS A 23 -16.17 1.81 -10.85
C HIS A 23 -14.99 0.93 -11.24
N LEU A 24 -14.32 0.22 -10.30
CA LEU A 24 -13.11 -0.56 -10.61
C LEU A 24 -13.35 -1.66 -11.65
N ARG A 25 -14.50 -2.33 -11.65
CA ARG A 25 -14.80 -3.34 -12.66
C ARG A 25 -14.86 -2.77 -14.08
N ALA A 26 -15.32 -1.53 -14.23
CA ALA A 26 -15.31 -0.85 -15.52
C ALA A 26 -13.89 -0.50 -15.99
N ALA A 27 -12.91 -0.48 -15.09
CA ALA A 27 -11.49 -0.36 -15.43
C ALA A 27 -10.80 -1.73 -15.65
N GLY A 28 -11.52 -2.85 -15.52
CA GLY A 28 -10.96 -4.19 -15.69
C GLY A 28 -10.33 -4.79 -14.43
N LEU A 29 -10.56 -4.21 -13.25
CA LEU A 29 -10.07 -4.73 -11.97
C LEU A 29 -11.20 -5.37 -11.16
N GLU A 30 -10.84 -6.43 -10.41
CA GLU A 30 -11.75 -7.16 -9.51
C GLU A 30 -11.32 -7.06 -8.04
N SER A 31 -10.23 -6.36 -7.77
CA SER A 31 -9.63 -6.27 -6.44
C SER A 31 -9.20 -4.85 -6.11
N LEU A 32 -9.30 -4.50 -4.82
CA LEU A 32 -8.82 -3.22 -4.32
C LEU A 32 -7.99 -3.38 -3.04
N GLU A 33 -7.26 -2.33 -2.69
CA GLU A 33 -6.67 -2.10 -1.39
C GLU A 33 -7.52 -1.10 -0.62
N LEU A 34 -7.98 -1.50 0.58
CA LEU A 34 -8.92 -0.73 1.39
C LEU A 34 -8.20 -0.05 2.56
N PRO A 35 -8.15 1.30 2.64
CA PRO A 35 -7.69 1.99 3.83
C PRO A 35 -8.65 1.80 5.02
N ILE A 36 -8.10 1.39 6.16
CA ILE A 36 -8.78 1.43 7.46
C ILE A 36 -8.25 2.65 8.19
N ARG A 37 -9.08 3.68 8.33
CA ARG A 37 -8.66 4.97 8.90
C ARG A 37 -8.78 4.99 10.43
N THR A 38 -8.00 5.84 11.08
CA THR A 38 -8.20 6.16 12.49
C THR A 38 -9.41 7.10 12.60
N ALA A 39 -10.38 6.77 13.45
CA ALA A 39 -11.55 7.60 13.65
C ALA A 39 -11.18 9.00 14.13
N GLY A 40 -11.89 10.01 13.65
CA GLY A 40 -11.65 11.42 13.98
C GLY A 40 -10.42 12.05 13.28
N THR A 41 -9.67 11.30 12.49
CA THR A 41 -8.62 11.87 11.63
C THR A 41 -9.18 12.08 10.22
N GLY A 42 -9.00 13.28 9.68
CA GLY A 42 -9.38 13.57 8.29
C GLY A 42 -8.54 12.74 7.29
N SER A 43 -9.11 12.47 6.13
CA SER A 43 -8.35 11.91 5.03
C SER A 43 -7.51 12.98 4.34
N PRO A 44 -6.24 12.72 4.00
CA PRO A 44 -5.43 13.64 3.22
C PRO A 44 -5.99 13.88 1.80
N PHE A 45 -6.86 12.99 1.32
CA PHE A 45 -7.49 13.07 0.01
C PHE A 45 -8.92 13.62 0.07
N GLY A 46 -9.44 13.92 1.27
CA GLY A 46 -10.80 14.46 1.47
C GLY A 46 -11.93 13.44 1.31
N ASP A 47 -11.62 12.15 1.21
CA ASP A 47 -12.60 11.07 1.11
C ASP A 47 -13.21 10.70 2.45
N GLU A 48 -14.45 10.19 2.39
CA GLU A 48 -15.11 9.55 3.53
C GLU A 48 -14.68 8.07 3.59
N PRO A 49 -14.08 7.62 4.71
CA PRO A 49 -13.60 6.26 4.81
C PRO A 49 -14.76 5.26 4.97
N LEU A 50 -14.68 4.14 4.26
CA LEU A 50 -15.63 3.03 4.42
C LEU A 50 -15.47 2.31 5.78
N VAL A 51 -14.24 2.27 6.31
CA VAL A 51 -13.92 1.60 7.58
C VAL A 51 -13.00 2.49 8.42
N THR A 52 -13.36 2.65 9.69
CA THR A 52 -12.54 3.36 10.69
C THR A 52 -12.34 2.48 11.93
N THR A 53 -11.46 2.91 12.85
CA THR A 53 -11.27 2.22 14.14
C THR A 53 -12.53 2.12 14.99
N ASP A 54 -13.54 2.97 14.74
CA ASP A 54 -14.84 2.96 15.43
C ASP A 54 -15.88 2.07 14.76
N SER A 55 -15.56 1.51 13.57
CA SER A 55 -16.48 0.63 12.85
C SER A 55 -16.87 -0.58 13.67
N SER A 56 -18.17 -0.82 13.78
CA SER A 56 -18.74 -2.00 14.43
C SER A 56 -18.79 -3.18 13.45
N LEU A 57 -19.06 -4.39 13.95
CA LEU A 57 -19.30 -5.57 13.10
C LEU A 57 -20.51 -5.39 12.16
N ALA A 58 -21.50 -4.59 12.56
CA ALA A 58 -22.63 -4.27 11.69
C ALA A 58 -22.21 -3.35 10.53
N ASP A 59 -21.26 -2.43 10.78
CA ASP A 59 -20.67 -1.60 9.74
C ASP A 59 -19.87 -2.43 8.74
N LEU A 60 -19.01 -3.34 9.23
CA LEU A 60 -18.24 -4.25 8.38
C LEU A 60 -19.16 -5.09 7.48
N LYS A 61 -20.25 -5.64 8.02
CA LYS A 61 -21.23 -6.38 7.21
C LYS A 61 -21.92 -5.53 6.14
N ARG A 62 -22.02 -4.21 6.32
CA ARG A 62 -22.52 -3.32 5.26
C ARG A 62 -21.46 -3.14 4.17
N VAL A 63 -20.21 -3.01 4.59
CA VAL A 63 -19.06 -2.92 3.67
C VAL A 63 -18.95 -4.23 2.87
N GLU A 64 -18.98 -5.39 3.50
CA GLU A 64 -18.94 -6.69 2.83
C GLU A 64 -20.04 -6.81 1.76
N ARG A 65 -21.30 -6.46 2.10
CA ARG A 65 -22.41 -6.46 1.11
C ARG A 65 -22.16 -5.51 -0.05
N LEU A 66 -21.61 -4.32 0.20
CA LEU A 66 -21.25 -3.38 -0.86
C LEU A 66 -20.24 -4.02 -1.83
N PHE A 67 -19.24 -4.73 -1.32
CA PHE A 67 -18.25 -5.42 -2.15
C PHE A 67 -18.87 -6.60 -2.92
N ASP A 68 -19.73 -7.40 -2.28
CA ASP A 68 -20.42 -8.52 -2.89
C ASP A 68 -21.34 -8.06 -4.03
N ASP A 69 -22.15 -7.00 -3.80
CA ASP A 69 -23.06 -6.43 -4.79
C ASP A 69 -22.35 -5.95 -6.06
N HIS A 70 -21.10 -5.53 -5.95
CA HIS A 70 -20.27 -5.07 -7.07
C HIS A 70 -19.27 -6.13 -7.56
N ALA A 71 -19.23 -7.32 -6.95
CA ALA A 71 -18.29 -8.39 -7.24
C ALA A 71 -16.81 -7.91 -7.19
N ILE A 72 -16.47 -7.11 -6.19
CA ILE A 72 -15.12 -6.61 -5.89
C ILE A 72 -14.58 -7.36 -4.66
N ARG A 73 -13.28 -7.67 -4.65
CA ARG A 73 -12.59 -8.31 -3.52
C ARG A 73 -11.60 -7.35 -2.88
N ILE A 74 -11.37 -7.52 -1.59
CA ILE A 74 -10.30 -6.81 -0.88
C ILE A 74 -9.04 -7.67 -1.01
N ALA A 75 -8.02 -7.17 -1.72
CA ALA A 75 -6.73 -7.84 -1.85
C ALA A 75 -5.81 -7.56 -0.65
N SER A 76 -5.93 -6.37 -0.07
CA SER A 76 -5.16 -5.90 1.08
C SER A 76 -5.86 -4.74 1.77
N CYS A 77 -5.45 -4.43 3.01
CA CYS A 77 -5.86 -3.21 3.69
C CYS A 77 -4.65 -2.31 3.97
N ASN A 78 -4.81 -0.99 3.83
CA ASN A 78 -3.84 -0.02 4.34
C ASN A 78 -4.23 0.38 5.77
N VAL A 79 -3.34 0.08 6.72
CA VAL A 79 -3.58 0.29 8.16
C VAL A 79 -2.63 1.35 8.76
N THR A 80 -2.02 2.19 7.92
CA THR A 80 -1.09 3.25 8.35
C THR A 80 -1.73 4.08 9.47
N SER A 81 -1.00 4.23 10.60
CA SER A 81 -1.53 4.80 11.85
C SER A 81 -0.60 5.83 12.50
N GLY A 82 0.55 6.11 11.89
CA GLY A 82 1.60 6.97 12.43
C GLY A 82 2.86 6.18 12.83
N ASN A 83 3.73 6.78 13.67
CA ASN A 83 4.98 6.16 14.08
C ASN A 83 4.74 5.13 15.22
N PRO A 84 5.01 3.82 15.02
CA PRO A 84 4.84 2.79 16.04
C PRO A 84 5.75 2.93 17.26
N LEU A 85 6.70 3.87 17.26
CA LEU A 85 7.43 4.24 18.47
C LEU A 85 6.48 4.74 19.56
N ASP A 86 5.38 5.38 19.18
CA ASP A 86 4.27 5.72 20.08
C ASP A 86 3.42 4.47 20.41
N ARG A 87 3.25 4.20 21.70
CA ARG A 87 2.44 3.10 22.19
C ARG A 87 0.95 3.19 21.80
N GLY A 88 0.42 4.41 21.66
CA GLY A 88 -0.93 4.64 21.19
C GLY A 88 -1.12 4.17 19.74
N VAL A 89 -0.11 4.41 18.89
CA VAL A 89 -0.10 3.94 17.50
C VAL A 89 -0.09 2.41 17.43
N VAL A 90 0.64 1.72 18.31
CA VAL A 90 0.61 0.25 18.41
C VAL A 90 -0.81 -0.26 18.68
N ALA A 91 -1.51 0.36 19.65
CA ALA A 91 -2.88 -0.03 19.99
C ALA A 91 -3.86 0.22 18.83
N ILE A 92 -3.75 1.36 18.17
CA ILE A 92 -4.55 1.70 16.97
C ILE A 92 -4.28 0.70 15.84
N THR A 93 -3.01 0.37 15.58
CA THR A 93 -2.63 -0.61 14.56
C THR A 93 -3.25 -1.98 14.84
N LYS A 94 -3.18 -2.46 16.08
CA LYS A 94 -3.83 -3.73 16.47
C LYS A 94 -5.34 -3.70 16.24
N ARG A 95 -6.01 -2.59 16.57
CA ARG A 95 -7.44 -2.44 16.29
C ARG A 95 -7.75 -2.51 14.79
N LYS A 96 -6.93 -1.91 13.95
CA LYS A 96 -7.08 -1.99 12.48
C LYS A 96 -6.82 -3.41 11.95
N LEU A 97 -5.88 -4.14 12.54
CA LEU A 97 -5.65 -5.55 12.21
C LEU A 97 -6.87 -6.43 12.54
N GLU A 98 -7.55 -6.20 13.67
CA GLU A 98 -8.80 -6.87 13.99
C GLU A 98 -9.88 -6.62 12.92
N LEU A 99 -10.02 -5.37 12.48
CA LEU A 99 -11.00 -5.00 11.44
C LEU A 99 -10.65 -5.66 10.10
N ALA A 100 -9.36 -5.67 9.70
CA ALA A 100 -8.89 -6.37 8.50
C ALA A 100 -9.15 -7.89 8.59
N HIS A 101 -8.90 -8.50 9.74
CA HIS A 101 -9.21 -9.91 9.98
C HIS A 101 -10.70 -10.22 9.84
N HIS A 102 -11.58 -9.37 10.39
CA HIS A 102 -13.03 -9.53 10.24
C HIS A 102 -13.51 -9.39 8.79
N LEU A 103 -12.80 -8.63 7.97
CA LEU A 103 -13.04 -8.53 6.52
C LEU A 103 -12.40 -9.67 5.71
N GLY A 104 -11.81 -10.67 6.39
CA GLY A 104 -11.17 -11.81 5.73
C GLY A 104 -9.86 -11.49 5.02
N VAL A 105 -9.19 -10.39 5.38
CA VAL A 105 -7.96 -9.92 4.73
C VAL A 105 -6.73 -10.48 5.46
N GLU A 106 -5.83 -11.12 4.70
CA GLU A 106 -4.61 -11.75 5.23
C GLU A 106 -3.35 -10.90 5.01
N LEU A 107 -3.45 -9.78 4.29
CA LEU A 107 -2.32 -8.94 3.94
C LEU A 107 -2.64 -7.47 4.20
N VAL A 108 -1.79 -6.80 4.97
CA VAL A 108 -1.96 -5.37 5.25
C VAL A 108 -0.68 -4.59 4.98
N VAL A 109 -0.85 -3.33 4.62
CA VAL A 109 0.22 -2.35 4.43
C VAL A 109 0.18 -1.34 5.57
N GLY A 110 1.32 -0.97 6.11
CA GLY A 110 1.42 0.07 7.12
C GLY A 110 2.84 0.58 7.32
N GLY A 111 2.98 1.68 8.05
CA GLY A 111 4.27 2.31 8.31
C GLY A 111 5.16 1.47 9.21
N ALA A 112 6.48 1.48 8.94
CA ALA A 112 7.50 0.91 9.80
C ALA A 112 7.92 1.87 10.93
N GLY A 113 7.70 3.19 10.73
CA GLY A 113 8.11 4.23 11.66
C GLY A 113 9.57 4.65 11.52
N GLU A 114 9.95 5.53 12.39
CA GLU A 114 11.30 6.14 12.44
C GLU A 114 11.80 6.27 13.87
N ALA A 115 13.11 6.27 14.04
CA ALA A 115 13.78 6.49 15.30
C ALA A 115 15.17 7.09 15.03
N ASP A 116 15.51 8.16 15.78
CA ASP A 116 16.75 8.90 15.57
C ASP A 116 17.92 8.36 16.41
N GLU A 117 17.61 7.67 17.52
CA GLU A 117 18.59 7.15 18.49
C GLU A 117 18.55 5.64 18.59
N LEU A 118 19.65 5.00 18.93
CA LEU A 118 19.75 3.55 19.09
C LEU A 118 18.76 3.00 20.12
N GLN A 119 18.53 3.73 21.22
CA GLN A 119 17.59 3.30 22.24
C GLN A 119 16.15 3.34 21.74
N SER A 120 15.77 4.40 21.01
CA SER A 120 14.47 4.54 20.36
C SER A 120 14.28 3.49 19.28
N LEU A 121 15.32 3.19 18.50
CA LEU A 121 15.28 2.13 17.49
C LEU A 121 15.03 0.75 18.11
N ALA A 122 15.71 0.42 19.20
CA ALA A 122 15.47 -0.83 19.91
C ALA A 122 14.04 -0.93 20.48
N GLN A 123 13.47 0.20 20.91
CA GLN A 123 12.07 0.26 21.34
C GLN A 123 11.11 0.09 20.16
N LEU A 124 11.38 0.76 19.03
CA LEU A 124 10.59 0.64 17.80
C LEU A 124 10.54 -0.83 17.34
N TYR A 125 11.68 -1.52 17.29
CA TYR A 125 11.72 -2.94 16.93
C TYR A 125 10.92 -3.82 17.88
N ARG A 126 10.93 -3.58 19.19
CA ARG A 126 10.06 -4.29 20.14
C ARG A 126 8.57 -4.08 19.84
N HIS A 127 8.17 -2.84 19.53
CA HIS A 127 6.78 -2.53 19.19
C HIS A 127 6.37 -3.15 17.85
N LEU A 128 7.26 -3.17 16.87
CA LEU A 128 7.01 -3.83 15.58
C LEU A 128 6.91 -5.34 15.71
N THR A 129 7.76 -5.96 16.54
CA THR A 129 7.63 -7.39 16.88
C THR A 129 6.28 -7.68 17.53
N GLU A 130 5.84 -6.84 18.48
CA GLU A 130 4.52 -6.96 19.10
C GLU A 130 3.36 -6.84 18.11
N ILE A 131 3.47 -5.94 17.11
CA ILE A 131 2.50 -5.84 16.01
C ILE A 131 2.54 -7.10 15.14
N GLY A 132 3.75 -7.61 14.82
CA GLY A 132 3.95 -8.83 14.06
C GLY A 132 3.37 -10.07 14.74
N ASP A 133 3.62 -10.25 16.03
CA ASP A 133 3.04 -11.34 16.84
C ASP A 133 1.51 -11.27 16.84
N TYR A 134 0.97 -10.06 16.99
CA TYR A 134 -0.48 -9.85 16.97
C TYR A 134 -1.08 -10.16 15.61
N ALA A 135 -0.45 -9.70 14.53
CA ALA A 135 -0.85 -10.00 13.15
C ALA A 135 -0.79 -11.51 12.88
N ALA A 136 0.28 -12.19 13.33
CA ALA A 136 0.42 -13.64 13.23
C ALA A 136 -0.74 -14.38 13.91
N GLY A 137 -1.15 -13.95 15.11
CA GLY A 137 -2.31 -14.50 15.83
C GLY A 137 -3.64 -14.37 15.08
N LEU A 138 -3.74 -13.41 14.15
CA LEU A 138 -4.89 -13.18 13.27
C LEU A 138 -4.71 -13.81 11.87
N GLY A 139 -3.59 -14.46 11.58
CA GLY A 139 -3.28 -14.98 10.24
C GLY A 139 -2.91 -13.90 9.23
N ILE A 140 -2.54 -12.70 9.68
CA ILE A 140 -2.23 -11.54 8.84
C ILE A 140 -0.72 -11.40 8.68
N THR A 141 -0.29 -11.00 7.48
CA THR A 141 1.06 -10.50 7.19
C THR A 141 1.03 -8.97 7.12
N TYR A 142 1.86 -8.31 7.92
CA TYR A 142 2.02 -6.86 7.94
C TYR A 142 3.20 -6.46 7.06
N CYS A 143 2.95 -5.65 6.02
CA CYS A 143 3.94 -5.20 5.06
C CYS A 143 4.33 -3.74 5.33
N PHE A 144 5.61 -3.51 5.61
CA PHE A 144 6.16 -2.17 5.79
C PHE A 144 6.26 -1.44 4.47
N GLU A 145 5.63 -0.28 4.38
CA GLU A 145 5.69 0.57 3.21
C GLU A 145 7.05 1.27 3.06
N THR A 146 7.47 1.47 1.79
CA THR A 146 8.60 2.35 1.44
C THR A 146 8.26 3.79 1.80
N HIS A 147 8.71 4.22 2.99
CA HIS A 147 8.42 5.54 3.55
C HIS A 147 9.61 6.01 4.40
N PRO A 148 9.76 7.32 4.69
CA PRO A 148 10.80 7.82 5.58
C PRO A 148 10.91 7.02 6.88
N GLY A 149 12.12 6.86 7.40
CA GLY A 149 12.42 6.08 8.58
C GLY A 149 13.15 4.78 8.28
N ILE A 150 12.81 3.70 8.99
CA ILE A 150 13.56 2.43 8.96
C ILE A 150 13.32 1.57 7.70
N CYS A 151 12.36 1.95 6.83
CA CYS A 151 12.10 1.31 5.54
C CYS A 151 12.20 2.28 4.35
N GLN A 152 12.93 3.39 4.49
CA GLN A 152 13.02 4.43 3.47
C GLN A 152 13.69 3.97 2.17
N ASN A 153 14.73 3.12 2.28
CA ASN A 153 15.47 2.58 1.14
C ASN A 153 15.88 1.12 1.39
N HIS A 154 16.41 0.48 0.35
CA HIS A 154 16.75 -0.94 0.40
C HIS A 154 17.80 -1.31 1.47
N HIS A 155 18.72 -0.42 1.82
CA HIS A 155 19.68 -0.68 2.90
C HIS A 155 18.96 -0.75 4.26
N ARG A 156 18.16 0.27 4.57
CA ARG A 156 17.36 0.31 5.79
C ARG A 156 16.32 -0.80 5.86
N MET A 157 15.68 -1.14 4.72
CA MET A 157 14.78 -2.29 4.62
C MET A 157 15.48 -3.59 5.01
N LEU A 158 16.68 -3.87 4.46
CA LEU A 158 17.45 -5.08 4.78
C LEU A 158 17.88 -5.11 6.25
N GLU A 159 18.38 -3.97 6.77
CA GLU A 159 18.72 -3.84 8.20
C GLU A 159 17.52 -4.15 9.09
N THR A 160 16.36 -3.58 8.77
CA THR A 160 15.10 -3.79 9.52
C THR A 160 14.63 -5.23 9.45
N MET A 161 14.60 -5.81 8.25
CA MET A 161 14.14 -7.20 8.08
C MET A 161 15.08 -8.19 8.78
N ASN A 162 16.40 -7.96 8.74
CA ASN A 162 17.38 -8.78 9.44
C ASN A 162 17.31 -8.60 10.97
N ALA A 163 16.99 -7.41 11.44
CA ALA A 163 16.85 -7.16 12.88
C ALA A 163 15.57 -7.77 13.48
N LEU A 164 14.49 -7.79 12.72
CA LEU A 164 13.20 -8.30 13.17
C LEU A 164 13.06 -9.82 13.00
N GLU A 165 13.60 -10.39 11.90
CA GLU A 165 13.52 -11.82 11.55
C GLU A 165 12.14 -12.46 11.78
N HIS A 166 11.06 -11.69 11.55
CA HIS A 166 9.70 -12.10 11.90
C HIS A 166 8.94 -12.63 10.65
N PRO A 167 8.30 -13.82 10.73
CA PRO A 167 7.65 -14.43 9.56
C PRO A 167 6.48 -13.62 9.00
N HIS A 168 5.75 -12.90 9.85
CA HIS A 168 4.58 -12.08 9.50
C HIS A 168 4.88 -10.59 9.31
N LEU A 169 6.15 -10.18 9.34
CA LEU A 169 6.60 -8.83 8.97
C LEU A 169 7.31 -8.92 7.63
N LYS A 170 6.85 -8.18 6.65
CA LYS A 170 7.34 -8.19 5.26
C LYS A 170 7.41 -6.76 4.74
N LEU A 171 7.68 -6.60 3.45
CA LEU A 171 7.77 -5.30 2.79
C LEU A 171 6.60 -5.09 1.81
N ASN A 172 6.08 -3.89 1.80
CA ASN A 172 5.41 -3.29 0.67
C ASN A 172 6.42 -2.39 -0.04
N PHE A 173 6.82 -2.76 -1.24
CA PHE A 173 7.73 -1.93 -2.03
C PHE A 173 6.92 -0.99 -2.90
N ASP A 174 7.13 0.32 -2.74
CA ASP A 174 6.54 1.36 -3.57
C ASP A 174 7.55 1.82 -4.61
N THR A 175 7.18 1.72 -5.90
CA THR A 175 8.06 1.95 -7.04
C THR A 175 8.43 3.42 -7.25
N ALA A 176 7.62 4.35 -6.76
CA ALA A 176 7.89 5.80 -6.82
C ALA A 176 8.47 6.35 -5.52
N ASN A 177 7.98 5.91 -4.36
CA ASN A 177 8.47 6.39 -3.06
C ASN A 177 9.96 6.10 -2.87
N ILE A 178 10.46 4.97 -3.42
CA ILE A 178 11.90 4.65 -3.39
C ILE A 178 12.76 5.71 -4.09
N LEU A 179 12.21 6.38 -5.09
CA LEU A 179 12.86 7.47 -5.84
C LEU A 179 12.59 8.82 -5.18
N TYR A 180 11.33 9.05 -4.78
CA TYR A 180 10.90 10.31 -4.19
C TYR A 180 11.60 10.65 -2.87
N TYR A 181 11.81 9.66 -2.01
CA TYR A 181 12.44 9.86 -0.69
C TYR A 181 13.95 9.69 -0.69
N ASN A 182 14.59 9.34 -1.82
CA ASN A 182 16.03 9.02 -1.85
C ASN A 182 16.70 9.59 -3.09
N GLU A 183 17.68 10.47 -2.87
CA GLU A 183 18.50 11.02 -3.95
C GLU A 183 19.48 9.96 -4.51
N GLY A 184 19.52 9.82 -5.83
CA GLY A 184 20.47 8.95 -6.54
C GLY A 184 20.23 7.44 -6.37
N VAL A 185 19.08 7.01 -5.88
CA VAL A 185 18.72 5.59 -5.78
C VAL A 185 18.21 5.09 -7.13
N ASN A 186 18.70 3.92 -7.55
CA ASN A 186 18.09 3.15 -8.64
C ASN A 186 17.02 2.20 -8.08
N GLY A 187 15.76 2.42 -8.45
CA GLY A 187 14.61 1.67 -7.93
C GLY A 187 14.66 0.19 -8.27
N GLU A 188 15.12 -0.19 -9.47
CA GLU A 188 15.21 -1.59 -9.90
C GLU A 188 16.29 -2.35 -9.11
N ILE A 189 17.45 -1.73 -8.89
CA ILE A 189 18.52 -2.31 -8.06
C ILE A 189 18.01 -2.45 -6.62
N ALA A 190 17.32 -1.44 -6.10
CA ALA A 190 16.76 -1.47 -4.76
C ALA A 190 15.75 -2.62 -4.62
N LEU A 191 14.81 -2.75 -5.57
CA LEU A 191 13.82 -3.82 -5.60
C LEU A 191 14.48 -5.20 -5.67
N ALA A 192 15.44 -5.40 -6.57
CA ALA A 192 16.15 -6.68 -6.73
C ALA A 192 16.85 -7.13 -5.44
N LYS A 193 17.33 -6.20 -4.61
CA LYS A 193 17.99 -6.51 -3.33
C LYS A 193 17.01 -6.96 -2.24
N VAL A 194 15.76 -6.49 -2.27
CA VAL A 194 14.78 -6.75 -1.20
C VAL A 194 13.63 -7.67 -1.63
N CYS A 195 13.56 -8.07 -2.89
CA CYS A 195 12.41 -8.77 -3.49
C CYS A 195 11.96 -10.01 -2.71
N HIS A 196 12.86 -10.74 -2.06
CA HIS A 196 12.52 -11.92 -1.25
C HIS A 196 11.73 -11.58 0.03
N HIS A 197 11.79 -10.34 0.49
CA HIS A 197 11.03 -9.85 1.65
C HIS A 197 9.71 -9.21 1.23
N VAL A 198 9.51 -8.91 -0.05
CA VAL A 198 8.30 -8.22 -0.56
C VAL A 198 7.13 -9.20 -0.62
N ARG A 199 5.97 -8.76 -0.10
CA ARG A 199 4.69 -9.51 -0.19
C ARG A 199 3.54 -8.64 -0.69
N HIS A 200 3.77 -7.35 -0.82
CA HIS A 200 2.85 -6.37 -1.40
C HIS A 200 3.64 -5.37 -2.24
N MET A 201 3.05 -4.80 -3.27
CA MET A 201 3.67 -3.73 -4.04
C MET A 201 2.68 -2.60 -4.29
N HIS A 202 3.11 -1.37 -4.05
CA HIS A 202 2.49 -0.21 -4.66
C HIS A 202 3.16 0.05 -6.02
N LEU A 203 2.36 -0.03 -7.07
CA LEU A 203 2.75 0.43 -8.40
C LEU A 203 2.34 1.89 -8.52
N LYS A 204 3.33 2.74 -8.44
CA LYS A 204 3.21 4.20 -8.47
C LYS A 204 4.27 4.73 -9.43
N ASP A 205 3.89 5.67 -10.28
CA ASP A 205 4.81 6.27 -11.25
C ASP A 205 5.31 7.63 -10.76
N SER A 206 6.49 8.03 -11.21
CA SER A 206 7.09 9.32 -10.89
C SER A 206 8.10 9.73 -11.97
N LEU A 207 8.54 11.00 -11.97
CA LEU A 207 9.64 11.45 -12.85
C LEU A 207 10.99 10.86 -12.46
N GLY A 208 11.10 10.17 -11.34
CA GLY A 208 12.37 9.61 -10.84
C GLY A 208 13.24 10.62 -10.10
N GLU A 209 12.75 11.82 -9.82
CA GLU A 209 13.46 12.90 -9.16
C GLU A 209 13.17 12.96 -7.66
N TYR A 210 14.21 13.17 -6.85
CA TYR A 210 14.11 13.30 -5.41
C TYR A 210 13.25 14.51 -5.01
N GLY A 211 12.25 14.27 -4.13
CA GLY A 211 11.39 15.31 -3.56
C GLY A 211 10.42 15.97 -4.54
N GLN A 212 10.31 15.50 -5.77
CA GLN A 212 9.36 16.04 -6.75
C GLN A 212 8.03 15.28 -6.71
N TRP A 213 6.99 15.95 -6.24
CA TRP A 213 5.63 15.39 -6.19
C TRP A 213 5.04 15.32 -7.59
N HIS A 214 5.16 14.16 -8.21
CA HIS A 214 4.64 13.88 -9.55
C HIS A 214 4.29 12.40 -9.66
N PHE A 215 3.02 12.05 -9.38
CA PHE A 215 2.52 10.69 -9.32
C PHE A 215 1.32 10.52 -10.27
N PRO A 216 1.56 10.47 -11.59
CA PRO A 216 0.53 10.40 -12.62
C PRO A 216 -0.11 9.00 -12.70
N ALA A 217 -1.02 8.83 -13.67
CA ALA A 217 -1.39 7.51 -14.14
C ALA A 217 -0.15 6.75 -14.63
N LEU A 218 -0.10 5.44 -14.41
CA LEU A 218 1.06 4.61 -14.73
C LEU A 218 1.38 4.68 -16.24
N GLY A 219 2.65 4.91 -16.56
CA GLY A 219 3.12 5.03 -17.94
C GLY A 219 2.84 6.39 -18.61
N TYR A 220 2.27 7.36 -17.90
CA TYR A 220 1.95 8.68 -18.45
C TYR A 220 3.01 9.74 -18.07
N GLY A 221 4.20 9.55 -18.61
CA GLY A 221 5.32 10.48 -18.45
C GLY A 221 6.18 10.23 -17.22
N GLY A 222 6.01 9.11 -16.56
CA GLY A 222 6.89 8.68 -15.46
C GLY A 222 8.13 7.92 -15.95
N ALA A 223 9.02 7.62 -15.02
CA ALA A 223 10.31 6.95 -15.25
C ALA A 223 10.34 5.50 -14.77
N VAL A 224 9.25 4.98 -14.18
CA VAL A 224 9.21 3.61 -13.66
C VAL A 224 9.04 2.60 -14.79
N ASP A 225 9.98 1.65 -14.91
CA ASP A 225 9.87 0.55 -15.86
C ASP A 225 9.08 -0.62 -15.25
N PHE A 226 7.76 -0.64 -15.49
CA PHE A 226 6.87 -1.68 -14.95
C PHE A 226 7.15 -3.07 -15.54
N VAL A 227 7.68 -3.19 -16.76
CA VAL A 227 8.14 -4.48 -17.31
C VAL A 227 9.29 -5.01 -16.46
N ARG A 228 10.26 -4.15 -16.15
CA ARG A 228 11.41 -4.52 -15.34
C ARG A 228 11.05 -4.87 -13.90
N VAL A 229 10.09 -4.14 -13.31
CA VAL A 229 9.53 -4.48 -12.00
C VAL A 229 8.97 -5.91 -12.00
N LEU A 230 8.16 -6.26 -12.99
CA LEU A 230 7.57 -7.60 -13.10
C LEU A 230 8.64 -8.69 -13.33
N GLU A 231 9.64 -8.42 -14.16
CA GLU A 231 10.76 -9.32 -14.41
C GLU A 231 11.60 -9.62 -13.15
N ILE A 232 11.79 -8.62 -12.28
CA ILE A 232 12.50 -8.77 -11.00
C ILE A 232 11.67 -9.61 -10.02
N MET A 233 10.36 -9.38 -9.95
CA MET A 233 9.49 -10.00 -8.95
C MET A 233 9.12 -11.46 -9.27
N ARG A 234 8.97 -11.82 -10.56
CA ARG A 234 8.63 -13.19 -10.98
C ARG A 234 9.58 -14.27 -10.41
N PRO A 235 10.91 -14.17 -10.56
CA PRO A 235 11.83 -15.19 -10.03
C PRO A 235 11.92 -15.20 -8.49
N CYS A 236 11.50 -14.12 -7.81
CA CYS A 236 11.48 -14.05 -6.34
C CYS A 236 10.29 -14.80 -5.72
N GLY A 237 9.42 -15.40 -6.54
CA GLY A 237 8.24 -16.14 -6.08
C GLY A 237 7.14 -15.23 -5.50
N PHE A 238 7.08 -13.99 -5.96
CA PHE A 238 6.07 -13.05 -5.52
C PHE A 238 4.68 -13.49 -5.97
N ASN A 239 3.74 -13.54 -5.04
CA ASN A 239 2.35 -13.93 -5.24
C ASN A 239 1.36 -12.96 -4.57
N GLY A 240 1.86 -11.83 -4.08
CA GLY A 240 1.04 -10.77 -3.50
C GLY A 240 0.40 -9.86 -4.55
N PRO A 241 -0.40 -8.89 -4.12
CA PRO A 241 -1.01 -7.92 -5.02
C PRO A 241 -0.02 -6.85 -5.47
N TYR A 242 -0.19 -6.44 -6.73
CA TYR A 242 0.32 -5.20 -7.29
C TYR A 242 -0.80 -4.17 -7.23
N SER A 243 -0.72 -3.23 -6.31
CA SER A 243 -1.75 -2.22 -6.04
C SER A 243 -1.41 -0.91 -6.75
N ILE A 244 -2.24 -0.49 -7.69
CA ILE A 244 -2.10 0.80 -8.38
C ILE A 244 -2.32 1.93 -7.35
N GLU A 245 -1.37 2.87 -7.28
CA GLU A 245 -1.46 4.06 -6.45
C GLU A 245 -1.20 5.31 -7.28
N ILE A 246 -2.16 6.23 -7.30
CA ILE A 246 -2.11 7.50 -8.03
C ILE A 246 -2.40 8.63 -7.04
N GLU A 247 -1.45 9.55 -6.84
CA GLU A 247 -1.60 10.68 -5.92
C GLU A 247 -1.64 12.03 -6.63
N GLY A 248 -1.54 12.05 -7.98
CA GLY A 248 -1.65 13.26 -8.79
C GLY A 248 -0.37 14.08 -8.88
N LEU A 249 -0.52 15.31 -9.34
CA LEU A 249 0.59 16.20 -9.68
C LEU A 249 0.63 17.41 -8.76
N ALA A 250 1.83 17.91 -8.45
CA ALA A 250 1.98 19.16 -7.69
C ALA A 250 1.25 20.30 -8.38
N GLY A 251 0.37 21.01 -7.65
CA GLY A 251 -0.39 22.15 -8.19
C GLY A 251 -1.56 21.76 -9.08
N GLU A 252 -1.89 20.48 -9.20
CA GLU A 252 -3.05 20.02 -9.94
C GLU A 252 -4.35 20.49 -9.28
N GLY A 253 -5.32 20.93 -10.08
CA GLY A 253 -6.65 21.26 -9.60
C GLY A 253 -7.45 20.03 -9.19
N GLU A 254 -8.62 20.27 -8.59
CA GLU A 254 -9.54 19.17 -8.26
C GLU A 254 -10.01 18.43 -9.53
N LEU A 255 -9.85 17.13 -9.51
CA LEU A 255 -10.30 16.25 -10.57
C LEU A 255 -11.76 15.80 -10.37
N SER A 256 -12.48 15.61 -11.47
CA SER A 256 -13.77 14.95 -11.46
C SER A 256 -13.61 13.43 -11.30
N LEU A 257 -14.67 12.74 -10.88
CA LEU A 257 -14.70 11.27 -10.82
C LEU A 257 -14.33 10.63 -12.17
N LYS A 258 -14.78 11.22 -13.28
CA LYS A 258 -14.47 10.74 -14.63
C LYS A 258 -12.98 10.82 -14.95
N GLU A 259 -12.28 11.85 -14.49
CA GLU A 259 -10.84 12.01 -14.67
C GLU A 259 -10.05 11.01 -13.80
N HIS A 260 -10.44 10.80 -12.55
CA HIS A 260 -9.86 9.72 -11.73
C HIS A 260 -10.05 8.36 -12.37
N GLN A 261 -11.29 8.03 -12.79
CA GLN A 261 -11.59 6.78 -13.47
C GLN A 261 -10.75 6.60 -14.74
N ARG A 262 -10.57 7.65 -15.53
CA ARG A 262 -9.74 7.59 -16.75
C ARG A 262 -8.29 7.26 -16.42
N ARG A 263 -7.71 7.87 -15.40
CA ARG A 263 -6.34 7.58 -14.94
C ARG A 263 -6.16 6.12 -14.52
N ILE A 264 -7.17 5.54 -13.86
CA ILE A 264 -7.13 4.14 -13.45
C ILE A 264 -7.22 3.22 -14.67
N ILE A 265 -8.12 3.51 -15.63
CA ILE A 265 -8.20 2.78 -16.90
C ILE A 265 -6.86 2.83 -17.64
N ASP A 266 -6.28 4.01 -17.80
CA ASP A 266 -4.99 4.20 -18.46
C ASP A 266 -3.87 3.41 -17.77
N SER A 267 -3.87 3.37 -16.45
CA SER A 267 -2.90 2.59 -15.66
C SER A 267 -3.08 1.08 -15.85
N VAL A 268 -4.34 0.61 -15.91
CA VAL A 268 -4.63 -0.80 -16.19
C VAL A 268 -4.20 -1.18 -17.60
N GLU A 269 -4.49 -0.36 -18.60
CA GLU A 269 -4.04 -0.55 -19.99
C GLU A 269 -2.50 -0.63 -20.06
N GLN A 270 -1.79 0.24 -19.33
CA GLN A 270 -0.33 0.19 -19.22
C GLN A 270 0.15 -1.16 -18.64
N LEU A 271 -0.44 -1.62 -17.53
CA LEU A 271 -0.06 -2.88 -16.90
C LEU A 271 -0.41 -4.10 -17.76
N GLN A 272 -1.49 -4.06 -18.55
CA GLN A 272 -1.79 -5.08 -19.55
C GLN A 272 -0.67 -5.15 -20.61
N ASN A 273 -0.24 -4.00 -21.14
CA ASN A 273 0.87 -3.92 -22.09
C ASN A 273 2.21 -4.40 -21.49
N CYS A 274 2.38 -4.32 -20.18
CA CYS A 274 3.56 -4.80 -19.46
C CYS A 274 3.47 -6.29 -19.05
N GLY A 275 2.36 -7.01 -19.32
CA GLY A 275 2.21 -8.45 -19.07
C GLY A 275 1.81 -8.82 -17.63
N TYR A 276 1.17 -7.93 -16.87
CA TYR A 276 0.70 -8.25 -15.51
C TYR A 276 -0.54 -9.13 -15.50
N PHE A 277 -1.29 -9.20 -16.59
CA PHE A 277 -2.53 -9.98 -16.71
C PHE A 277 -2.35 -11.30 -17.46
N ASP A 278 -1.09 -11.65 -17.85
CA ASP A 278 -0.75 -12.87 -18.61
C ASP A 278 -0.60 -14.12 -17.71
#